data_fda7e7d82d81f4108ac55fb78416ecd7
#
_entry.id   fda7e7d82d81f4108ac55fb78416ecd7
#
_cell.length_a   1.000
_cell.length_b   1.000
_cell.length_c   1.000
_cell.angle_alpha   90.00
_cell.angle_beta   90.00
_cell.angle_gamma   90.00
#
_symmetry.space_group_name_H-M   'P 1'
#
loop_
_entity.id
_entity.type
_entity.pdbx_description
1 polymer ?
#
loop_
_entity_poly.entity_id
_entity_poly.type
_entity_poly.pdbx_seq_one_letter_code
_entity_poly.pdbx_strand_id
1 'polypeptide(L)'
;MTHIVLVDNQDSFVYNLVDAFVEAGFRCTVFRNTVSVEDVLAAEPDLICLSPGPGHPRDAGIMMPLISAVLGKVPLLGICLGFQALLDAHEGTVEPCGPVHGVSVPMRLTDVGVQHPVFAGMTIDAGPDLPGVIGRLVPVARYHSLGCASIPPGMVSLATTKTDLGDVVMAAETTDGMAMGLQFHPESILSPQGPIMLSRCVEQLLDNANKEGTH
;
A
#
# COMPACT_ATOMS: atom_id res chain seq x y z
N MET A 1 -2.67 -16.31 15.34
CA MET A 1 -3.53 -15.31 14.68
C MET A 1 -2.64 -14.15 14.33
N THR A 2 -2.50 -13.85 13.06
CA THR A 2 -1.62 -12.78 12.56
C THR A 2 -1.94 -11.44 13.21
N HIS A 3 -0.91 -10.77 13.71
CA HIS A 3 -1.00 -9.49 14.40
C HIS A 3 -0.52 -8.35 13.50
N ILE A 4 -1.43 -7.50 13.07
CA ILE A 4 -1.15 -6.29 12.32
C ILE A 4 -1.09 -5.12 13.29
N VAL A 5 0.05 -4.44 13.35
CA VAL A 5 0.16 -3.14 14.03
C VAL A 5 -0.03 -2.04 13.01
N LEU A 6 -1.03 -1.19 13.24
CA LEU A 6 -1.40 -0.09 12.36
C LEU A 6 -0.92 1.22 12.97
N VAL A 7 -0.11 1.98 12.23
CA VAL A 7 0.35 3.31 12.63
C VAL A 7 -0.57 4.35 12.02
N ASP A 8 -1.35 5.01 12.88
CA ASP A 8 -2.35 6.01 12.51
C ASP A 8 -1.70 7.39 12.33
N ASN A 9 -1.71 7.87 11.10
CA ASN A 9 -1.23 9.20 10.70
C ASN A 9 -2.34 10.28 10.77
N GLN A 10 -3.28 10.13 11.70
CA GLN A 10 -4.39 11.06 11.94
C GLN A 10 -5.36 11.14 10.75
N ASP A 11 -5.67 10.00 10.16
CA ASP A 11 -6.60 9.88 9.06
C ASP A 11 -7.96 9.33 9.52
N SER A 12 -9.04 9.84 8.93
CA SER A 12 -10.41 9.39 9.25
C SER A 12 -10.72 7.98 8.74
N PHE A 13 -9.97 7.47 7.77
CA PHE A 13 -10.16 6.13 7.18
C PHE A 13 -9.42 5.01 7.93
N VAL A 14 -8.64 5.32 8.96
CA VAL A 14 -7.87 4.31 9.73
C VAL A 14 -8.77 3.20 10.26
N TYR A 15 -9.93 3.53 10.78
CA TYR A 15 -10.86 2.52 11.31
C TYR A 15 -11.48 1.65 10.22
N ASN A 16 -11.64 2.16 9.01
CA ASN A 16 -12.08 1.34 7.87
C ASN A 16 -11.01 0.29 7.50
N LEU A 17 -9.72 0.64 7.62
CA LEU A 17 -8.62 -0.34 7.47
C LEU A 17 -8.67 -1.40 8.57
N VAL A 18 -8.87 -0.97 9.84
CA VAL A 18 -9.00 -1.91 10.97
C VAL A 18 -10.16 -2.87 10.74
N ASP A 19 -11.32 -2.36 10.35
CA ASP A 19 -12.51 -3.18 10.10
C ASP A 19 -12.24 -4.19 8.98
N ALA A 20 -11.62 -3.76 7.86
CA ALA A 20 -11.28 -4.64 6.76
C ALA A 20 -10.30 -5.76 7.18
N PHE A 21 -9.29 -5.45 7.99
CA PHE A 21 -8.35 -6.46 8.50
C PHE A 21 -9.01 -7.40 9.50
N VAL A 22 -9.86 -6.90 10.39
CA VAL A 22 -10.58 -7.74 11.37
C VAL A 22 -11.58 -8.67 10.68
N GLU A 23 -12.32 -8.18 9.67
CA GLU A 23 -13.20 -9.00 8.84
C GLU A 23 -12.42 -10.10 8.08
N ALA A 24 -11.19 -9.82 7.67
CA ALA A 24 -10.30 -10.81 7.06
C ALA A 24 -9.67 -11.79 8.08
N GLY A 25 -9.96 -11.64 9.38
CA GLY A 25 -9.53 -12.56 10.43
C GLY A 25 -8.18 -12.21 11.08
N PHE A 26 -7.66 -11.00 10.87
CA PHE A 26 -6.43 -10.53 11.51
C PHE A 26 -6.71 -9.83 12.84
N ARG A 27 -5.73 -9.88 13.75
CA ARG A 27 -5.74 -9.09 15.00
C ARG A 27 -5.09 -7.74 14.74
N CYS A 28 -5.70 -6.64 15.13
CA CYS A 28 -5.18 -5.30 14.94
C CYS A 28 -4.87 -4.60 16.27
N THR A 29 -3.75 -3.87 16.31
CA THR A 29 -3.44 -2.87 17.33
C THR A 29 -3.13 -1.55 16.62
N VAL A 30 -3.71 -0.45 17.10
CA VAL A 30 -3.53 0.87 16.51
C VAL A 30 -2.68 1.73 17.44
N PHE A 31 -1.61 2.29 16.91
CA PHE A 31 -0.80 3.31 17.57
C PHE A 31 -0.87 4.63 16.79
N ARG A 32 -0.91 5.74 17.50
CA ARG A 32 -0.72 7.06 16.89
C ARG A 32 0.73 7.21 16.41
N ASN A 33 0.95 7.96 15.36
CA ASN A 33 2.29 8.26 14.84
C ASN A 33 3.17 9.12 15.77
N THR A 34 2.71 9.39 16.98
CA THR A 34 3.40 10.15 18.02
C THR A 34 4.02 9.25 19.10
N VAL A 35 3.80 7.93 19.07
CA VAL A 35 4.45 6.98 19.97
C VAL A 35 5.92 6.78 19.57
N SER A 36 6.70 6.05 20.37
CA SER A 36 8.07 5.70 19.98
C SER A 36 8.10 4.50 19.03
N VAL A 37 9.20 4.33 18.30
CA VAL A 37 9.45 3.13 17.48
C VAL A 37 9.48 1.88 18.35
N GLU A 38 10.06 1.99 19.54
CA GLU A 38 10.17 0.92 20.53
C GLU A 38 8.80 0.43 20.99
N ASP A 39 7.84 1.33 21.20
CA ASP A 39 6.46 0.96 21.58
C ASP A 39 5.77 0.13 20.49
N VAL A 40 5.98 0.49 19.22
CA VAL A 40 5.46 -0.25 18.09
C VAL A 40 6.07 -1.65 18.01
N LEU A 41 7.39 -1.75 18.17
CA LEU A 41 8.10 -3.03 18.11
C LEU A 41 7.82 -3.93 19.33
N ALA A 42 7.60 -3.33 20.51
CA ALA A 42 7.22 -4.07 21.72
C ALA A 42 5.84 -4.76 21.61
N ALA A 43 5.01 -4.36 20.65
CA ALA A 43 3.77 -5.06 20.36
C ALA A 43 3.95 -6.36 19.56
N GLU A 44 5.20 -6.68 19.15
CA GLU A 44 5.55 -7.89 18.37
C GLU A 44 4.65 -8.07 17.13
N PRO A 45 4.68 -7.12 16.17
CA PRO A 45 3.87 -7.21 14.95
C PRO A 45 4.39 -8.29 14.01
N ASP A 46 3.46 -9.08 13.44
CA ASP A 46 3.75 -9.93 12.27
C ASP A 46 3.83 -9.07 10.99
N LEU A 47 3.11 -7.94 10.96
CA LEU A 47 3.10 -6.96 9.89
C LEU A 47 2.79 -5.58 10.45
N ILE A 48 3.43 -4.55 9.90
CA ILE A 48 3.12 -3.16 10.21
C ILE A 48 2.41 -2.51 9.02
N CYS A 49 1.24 -1.92 9.27
CA CYS A 49 0.50 -1.12 8.30
C CYS A 49 0.68 0.37 8.58
N LEU A 50 1.18 1.12 7.61
CA LEU A 50 1.32 2.57 7.66
C LEU A 50 0.08 3.20 7.01
N SER A 51 -0.72 3.90 7.79
CA SER A 51 -2.03 4.42 7.36
C SER A 51 -1.92 5.59 6.38
N PRO A 52 -3.02 5.93 5.69
CA PRO A 52 -3.21 7.25 5.11
C PRO A 52 -3.00 8.36 6.13
N GLY A 53 -2.86 9.59 5.66
CA GLY A 53 -2.75 10.77 6.50
C GLY A 53 -2.56 12.04 5.69
N PRO A 54 -2.68 13.22 6.32
CA PRO A 54 -2.45 14.50 5.69
C PRO A 54 -0.94 14.83 5.60
N GLY A 55 -0.62 15.76 4.71
CA GLY A 55 0.71 16.36 4.61
C GLY A 55 1.72 15.54 3.82
N HIS A 56 2.98 15.66 4.21
CA HIS A 56 4.11 14.96 3.57
C HIS A 56 4.62 13.84 4.49
N PRO A 57 5.08 12.69 3.97
CA PRO A 57 5.52 11.56 4.79
C PRO A 57 6.64 11.90 5.78
N ARG A 58 7.54 12.84 5.46
CA ARG A 58 8.61 13.29 6.36
C ARG A 58 8.11 14.03 7.61
N ASP A 59 6.89 14.56 7.55
CA ASP A 59 6.26 15.30 8.67
C ASP A 59 5.32 14.43 9.50
N ALA A 60 5.23 13.12 9.20
CA ALA A 60 4.29 12.19 9.80
C ALA A 60 4.87 11.43 11.03
N GLY A 61 5.38 12.17 12.01
CA GLY A 61 5.83 11.63 13.28
C GLY A 61 6.90 10.54 13.15
N ILE A 62 6.63 9.36 13.73
CA ILE A 62 7.60 8.24 13.73
C ILE A 62 7.73 7.51 12.38
N MET A 63 6.97 7.87 11.34
CA MET A 63 6.84 7.04 10.14
C MET A 63 8.18 6.76 9.47
N MET A 64 8.99 7.79 9.17
CA MET A 64 10.30 7.59 8.54
C MET A 64 11.31 6.86 9.44
N PRO A 65 11.47 7.21 10.74
CA PRO A 65 12.27 6.43 11.68
C PRO A 65 11.83 4.97 11.81
N LEU A 66 10.52 4.71 11.85
CA LEU A 66 10.00 3.34 11.92
C LEU A 66 10.35 2.53 10.68
N ILE A 67 10.12 3.06 9.48
CA ILE A 67 10.50 2.39 8.23
C ILE A 67 12.00 2.05 8.25
N SER A 68 12.86 3.01 8.60
CA SER A 68 14.32 2.79 8.68
C SER A 68 14.71 1.67 9.66
N ALA A 69 13.96 1.50 10.76
CA ALA A 69 14.25 0.48 11.77
C ALA A 69 13.83 -0.93 11.32
N VAL A 70 12.75 -1.05 10.53
CA VAL A 70 12.08 -2.33 10.26
C VAL A 70 12.18 -2.82 8.82
N LEU A 71 12.58 -1.98 7.87
CA LEU A 71 12.69 -2.34 6.45
C LEU A 71 13.58 -3.58 6.27
N GLY A 72 13.07 -4.58 5.54
CA GLY A 72 13.72 -5.88 5.35
C GLY A 72 13.74 -6.80 6.60
N LYS A 73 13.04 -6.42 7.69
CA LYS A 73 12.99 -7.22 8.94
C LYS A 73 11.56 -7.56 9.36
N VAL A 74 10.65 -6.61 9.22
CA VAL A 74 9.21 -6.78 9.50
C VAL A 74 8.44 -6.41 8.26
N PRO A 75 7.50 -7.24 7.79
CA PRO A 75 6.66 -6.91 6.66
C PRO A 75 5.95 -5.56 6.80
N LEU A 76 6.00 -4.73 5.76
CA LEU A 76 5.41 -3.39 5.73
C LEU A 76 4.34 -3.28 4.64
N LEU A 77 3.16 -2.76 5.00
CA LEU A 77 2.13 -2.35 4.07
C LEU A 77 1.88 -0.84 4.19
N GLY A 78 2.14 -0.08 3.15
CA GLY A 78 1.89 1.37 3.12
C GLY A 78 0.64 1.73 2.35
N ILE A 79 -0.27 2.54 2.93
CA ILE A 79 -1.47 3.03 2.27
C ILE A 79 -1.41 4.55 2.14
N CYS A 80 -1.57 5.07 0.93
CA CYS A 80 -1.57 6.48 0.57
C CYS A 80 -0.32 7.20 1.10
N LEU A 81 -0.40 7.95 2.20
CA LEU A 81 0.77 8.59 2.85
C LEU A 81 1.81 7.55 3.29
N GLY A 82 1.39 6.40 3.83
CA GLY A 82 2.28 5.30 4.19
C GLY A 82 3.03 4.73 2.99
N PHE A 83 2.40 4.66 1.83
CA PHE A 83 3.08 4.27 0.59
C PHE A 83 4.07 5.34 0.11
N GLN A 84 3.69 6.62 0.17
CA GLN A 84 4.60 7.72 -0.14
C GLN A 84 5.84 7.69 0.76
N ALA A 85 5.68 7.32 2.03
CA ALA A 85 6.80 7.13 2.95
C ALA A 85 7.74 5.98 2.52
N LEU A 86 7.20 4.87 2.03
CA LEU A 86 8.01 3.78 1.47
C LEU A 86 8.76 4.21 0.23
N LEU A 87 8.12 4.95 -0.69
CA LEU A 87 8.78 5.50 -1.88
C LEU A 87 9.90 6.47 -1.49
N ASP A 88 9.65 7.39 -0.55
CA ASP A 88 10.63 8.38 -0.07
C ASP A 88 11.81 7.70 0.66
N ALA A 89 11.57 6.64 1.41
CA ALA A 89 12.62 5.84 2.06
C ALA A 89 13.56 5.12 1.07
N HIS A 90 13.09 4.91 -0.17
CA HIS A 90 13.86 4.36 -1.29
C HIS A 90 14.35 5.44 -2.26
N GLU A 91 14.48 6.69 -1.80
CA GLU A 91 14.95 7.82 -2.59
C GLU A 91 13.97 8.27 -3.70
N GLY A 92 12.71 7.88 -3.61
CA GLY A 92 11.65 8.37 -4.50
C GLY A 92 11.29 9.83 -4.22
N THR A 93 11.00 10.59 -5.26
CA THR A 93 10.56 11.99 -5.14
C THR A 93 9.04 12.05 -5.03
N VAL A 94 8.52 12.41 -3.86
CA VAL A 94 7.10 12.64 -3.61
C VAL A 94 6.79 14.12 -3.83
N GLU A 95 5.96 14.40 -4.83
CA GLU A 95 5.67 15.77 -5.26
C GLU A 95 4.21 15.96 -5.71
N PRO A 96 3.70 17.19 -5.85
CA PRO A 96 2.33 17.44 -6.29
C PRO A 96 2.01 16.83 -7.65
N CYS A 97 0.92 16.06 -7.73
CA CYS A 97 0.45 15.39 -8.95
C CYS A 97 -0.97 15.79 -9.37
N GLY A 98 -1.48 16.89 -8.83
CA GLY A 98 -2.84 17.37 -9.02
C GLY A 98 -3.81 16.84 -7.94
N PRO A 99 -4.69 17.72 -7.42
CA PRO A 99 -5.62 17.35 -6.34
C PRO A 99 -6.73 16.43 -6.87
N VAL A 100 -6.98 15.35 -6.13
CA VAL A 100 -8.10 14.43 -6.37
C VAL A 100 -8.79 14.15 -5.04
N HIS A 101 -10.11 14.27 -5.01
CA HIS A 101 -10.92 14.07 -3.81
C HIS A 101 -12.06 13.08 -4.08
N GLY A 102 -11.88 11.82 -3.65
CA GLY A 102 -12.96 10.84 -3.60
C GLY A 102 -13.57 10.49 -4.95
N VAL A 103 -12.74 10.09 -5.91
CA VAL A 103 -13.20 9.57 -7.19
C VAL A 103 -12.70 8.15 -7.42
N SER A 104 -13.55 7.32 -8.03
CA SER A 104 -13.11 6.02 -8.54
C SER A 104 -12.52 6.21 -9.94
N VAL A 105 -11.26 5.84 -10.10
CA VAL A 105 -10.56 5.89 -11.39
C VAL A 105 -9.89 4.55 -11.67
N PRO A 106 -9.77 4.13 -12.95
CA PRO A 106 -9.00 2.95 -13.26
C PRO A 106 -7.49 3.25 -13.16
N MET A 107 -6.77 2.50 -12.33
CA MET A 107 -5.32 2.39 -12.44
C MET A 107 -4.97 1.34 -13.48
N ARG A 108 -3.79 1.45 -14.09
CA ARG A 108 -3.28 0.54 -15.12
C ARG A 108 -2.18 -0.34 -14.55
N LEU A 109 -2.37 -1.65 -14.58
CA LEU A 109 -1.36 -2.64 -14.20
C LEU A 109 -0.18 -2.63 -15.19
N THR A 110 1.05 -2.70 -14.64
CA THR A 110 2.28 -2.99 -15.40
C THR A 110 2.30 -4.46 -15.85
N ASP A 111 3.29 -4.87 -16.62
CA ASP A 111 3.44 -6.30 -16.98
C ASP A 111 3.67 -7.18 -15.74
N VAL A 112 4.40 -6.68 -14.74
CA VAL A 112 4.56 -7.36 -13.45
C VAL A 112 3.24 -7.37 -12.67
N GLY A 113 2.53 -6.24 -12.63
CA GLY A 113 1.24 -6.11 -11.94
C GLY A 113 0.16 -7.06 -12.47
N VAL A 114 0.13 -7.30 -13.78
CA VAL A 114 -0.81 -8.27 -14.41
C VAL A 114 -0.58 -9.70 -13.89
N GLN A 115 0.66 -10.06 -13.58
CA GLN A 115 1.03 -11.38 -13.05
C GLN A 115 0.96 -11.45 -11.52
N HIS A 116 0.79 -10.29 -10.86
CA HIS A 116 0.87 -10.21 -9.41
C HIS A 116 -0.41 -10.76 -8.74
N PRO A 117 -0.29 -11.69 -7.75
CA PRO A 117 -1.45 -12.36 -7.14
C PRO A 117 -2.45 -11.40 -6.49
N VAL A 118 -1.99 -10.27 -5.99
CA VAL A 118 -2.86 -9.24 -5.37
C VAL A 118 -3.95 -8.77 -6.33
N PHE A 119 -3.65 -8.63 -7.64
CA PHE A 119 -4.60 -8.10 -8.62
C PHE A 119 -5.29 -9.17 -9.47
N ALA A 120 -5.08 -10.45 -9.18
CA ALA A 120 -5.67 -11.54 -9.95
C ALA A 120 -7.20 -11.49 -10.00
N GLY A 121 -7.77 -11.42 -11.20
CA GLY A 121 -9.22 -11.39 -11.43
C GLY A 121 -9.90 -10.05 -11.13
N MET A 122 -9.15 -8.94 -10.98
CA MET A 122 -9.71 -7.62 -10.61
C MET A 122 -9.86 -6.65 -11.78
N THR A 123 -9.40 -7.01 -12.97
CA THR A 123 -9.44 -6.12 -14.14
C THR A 123 -10.83 -6.05 -14.75
N ILE A 124 -11.23 -4.84 -15.20
CA ILE A 124 -12.55 -4.57 -15.80
C ILE A 124 -12.53 -4.52 -17.33
N ASP A 125 -11.36 -4.56 -17.95
CA ASP A 125 -11.14 -4.47 -19.39
C ASP A 125 -10.77 -5.83 -20.02
N ALA A 126 -11.10 -6.93 -19.31
CA ALA A 126 -11.02 -8.30 -19.81
C ALA A 126 -12.19 -9.11 -19.25
N GLY A 127 -12.56 -10.19 -19.95
CA GLY A 127 -13.66 -11.05 -19.53
C GLY A 127 -14.00 -12.07 -20.60
N PRO A 128 -15.03 -12.92 -20.36
CA PRO A 128 -15.43 -13.98 -21.31
C PRO A 128 -15.82 -13.45 -22.68
N ASP A 129 -16.30 -12.21 -22.76
CA ASP A 129 -16.68 -11.54 -24.01
C ASP A 129 -15.49 -10.95 -24.79
N LEU A 130 -14.29 -10.97 -24.19
CA LEU A 130 -13.04 -10.43 -24.75
C LEU A 130 -11.94 -11.50 -24.75
N PRO A 131 -12.10 -12.61 -25.49
CA PRO A 131 -11.14 -13.71 -25.47
C PRO A 131 -9.76 -13.26 -25.98
N GLY A 132 -8.72 -13.60 -25.21
CA GLY A 132 -7.32 -13.27 -25.53
C GLY A 132 -6.90 -11.85 -25.14
N VAL A 133 -7.78 -11.03 -24.55
CA VAL A 133 -7.42 -9.72 -24.00
C VAL A 133 -6.88 -9.88 -22.58
N ILE A 134 -5.69 -9.37 -22.36
CA ILE A 134 -5.09 -9.26 -21.01
C ILE A 134 -5.59 -7.95 -20.39
N GLY A 135 -6.46 -8.06 -19.41
CA GLY A 135 -6.98 -6.90 -18.68
C GLY A 135 -5.89 -6.22 -17.84
N ARG A 136 -5.97 -4.90 -17.79
CA ARG A 136 -5.00 -4.07 -17.05
C ARG A 136 -5.64 -2.99 -16.18
N LEU A 137 -6.92 -2.72 -16.33
CA LEU A 137 -7.59 -1.62 -15.65
C LEU A 137 -8.31 -2.12 -14.40
N VAL A 138 -7.92 -1.57 -13.25
CA VAL A 138 -8.51 -1.88 -11.94
C VAL A 138 -9.07 -0.59 -11.33
N PRO A 139 -10.38 -0.51 -11.01
CA PRO A 139 -10.99 0.67 -10.41
C PRO A 139 -10.54 0.84 -8.95
N VAL A 140 -10.06 2.03 -8.60
CA VAL A 140 -9.57 2.35 -7.25
C VAL A 140 -9.96 3.76 -6.83
N ALA A 141 -10.12 3.97 -5.53
CA ALA A 141 -10.46 5.25 -4.93
C ALA A 141 -9.23 6.15 -4.79
N ARG A 142 -9.24 7.32 -5.41
CA ARG A 142 -8.17 8.32 -5.28
C ARG A 142 -8.60 9.50 -4.41
N TYR A 143 -7.70 9.87 -3.46
CA TYR A 143 -7.86 11.02 -2.55
C TYR A 143 -6.57 11.85 -2.43
N HIS A 144 -5.50 11.47 -3.12
CA HIS A 144 -4.18 12.05 -2.95
C HIS A 144 -3.89 13.20 -3.91
N SER A 145 -3.13 14.19 -3.44
CA SER A 145 -2.59 15.32 -4.22
C SER A 145 -1.08 15.22 -4.46
N LEU A 146 -0.40 14.32 -3.73
CA LEU A 146 1.02 14.01 -3.89
C LEU A 146 1.19 12.62 -4.49
N GLY A 147 2.31 12.40 -5.18
CA GLY A 147 2.64 11.12 -5.77
C GLY A 147 4.09 11.07 -6.25
N CYS A 148 4.52 9.93 -6.76
CA CYS A 148 5.85 9.71 -7.31
C CYS A 148 5.72 9.27 -8.78
N ALA A 149 6.33 10.00 -9.70
CA ALA A 149 6.24 9.72 -11.15
C ALA A 149 7.23 8.65 -11.61
N SER A 150 8.23 8.31 -10.81
CA SER A 150 9.22 7.28 -11.14
C SER A 150 9.35 6.28 -10.00
N ILE A 151 9.44 5.00 -10.35
CA ILE A 151 9.73 3.97 -9.35
C ILE A 151 11.17 4.13 -8.85
N PRO A 152 11.41 4.22 -7.52
CA PRO A 152 12.75 4.35 -6.98
C PRO A 152 13.54 3.03 -7.05
N PRO A 153 14.87 3.09 -6.88
CA PRO A 153 15.72 1.90 -6.79
C PRO A 153 15.25 0.94 -5.69
N GLY A 154 15.40 -0.36 -5.93
CA GLY A 154 14.99 -1.39 -4.96
C GLY A 154 13.47 -1.64 -4.88
N MET A 155 12.68 -0.98 -5.72
CA MET A 155 11.24 -1.22 -5.82
C MET A 155 10.80 -1.59 -7.25
N VAL A 156 9.67 -2.26 -7.35
CA VAL A 156 9.05 -2.69 -8.61
C VAL A 156 7.65 -2.09 -8.70
N SER A 157 7.36 -1.36 -9.78
CA SER A 157 6.04 -0.79 -10.03
C SER A 157 5.06 -1.86 -10.50
N LEU A 158 3.92 -1.96 -9.82
CA LEU A 158 2.83 -2.90 -10.14
C LEU A 158 1.69 -2.21 -10.90
N ALA A 159 1.46 -0.92 -10.64
CA ALA A 159 0.40 -0.16 -11.31
C ALA A 159 0.75 1.34 -11.37
N THR A 160 0.20 2.02 -12.37
CA THR A 160 0.32 3.46 -12.56
C THR A 160 -1.03 4.11 -12.92
N THR A 161 -1.11 5.42 -12.81
CA THR A 161 -2.22 6.22 -13.35
C THR A 161 -1.72 7.55 -13.89
N LYS A 162 -2.41 8.10 -14.88
CA LYS A 162 -2.09 9.41 -15.45
C LYS A 162 -2.54 10.54 -14.52
N THR A 163 -1.67 11.53 -14.34
CA THR A 163 -1.89 12.74 -13.55
C THR A 163 -1.27 13.94 -14.25
N ASP A 164 -1.37 15.12 -13.65
CA ASP A 164 -0.71 16.33 -14.15
C ASP A 164 0.83 16.22 -14.11
N LEU A 165 1.37 15.40 -13.20
CA LEU A 165 2.80 15.08 -13.09
C LEU A 165 3.28 14.06 -14.15
N GLY A 166 2.36 13.42 -14.85
CA GLY A 166 2.61 12.27 -15.73
C GLY A 166 2.06 10.97 -15.17
N ASP A 167 2.67 9.84 -15.51
CA ASP A 167 2.29 8.54 -14.94
C ASP A 167 2.83 8.42 -13.50
N VAL A 168 1.92 8.37 -12.53
CA VAL A 168 2.24 8.23 -11.09
C VAL A 168 2.10 6.76 -10.67
N VAL A 169 3.04 6.30 -9.85
CA VAL A 169 3.02 4.94 -9.28
C VAL A 169 1.84 4.79 -8.33
N MET A 170 0.98 3.81 -8.58
CA MET A 170 -0.23 3.54 -7.80
C MET A 170 -0.11 2.32 -6.90
N ALA A 171 0.77 1.39 -7.24
CA ALA A 171 1.13 0.24 -6.41
C ALA A 171 2.56 -0.18 -6.74
N ALA A 172 3.30 -0.54 -5.72
CA ALA A 172 4.66 -1.06 -5.86
C ALA A 172 5.01 -1.96 -4.67
N GLU A 173 6.03 -2.79 -4.87
CA GLU A 173 6.65 -3.60 -3.82
C GLU A 173 8.17 -3.46 -3.84
N THR A 174 8.84 -3.77 -2.75
CA THR A 174 10.30 -3.88 -2.71
C THR A 174 10.77 -5.15 -3.40
N THR A 175 12.00 -5.15 -3.92
CA THR A 175 12.55 -6.31 -4.66
C THR A 175 12.76 -7.53 -3.77
N ASP A 176 12.87 -7.36 -2.46
CA ASP A 176 12.88 -8.44 -1.46
C ASP A 176 11.46 -8.92 -1.08
N GLY A 177 10.41 -8.22 -1.55
CA GLY A 177 9.02 -8.54 -1.25
C GLY A 177 8.60 -8.31 0.20
N MET A 178 9.44 -7.62 1.01
CA MET A 178 9.17 -7.34 2.44
C MET A 178 8.36 -6.06 2.66
N ALA A 179 8.22 -5.22 1.66
CA ALA A 179 7.34 -4.06 1.74
C ALA A 179 6.52 -3.89 0.45
N MET A 180 5.27 -3.49 0.61
CA MET A 180 4.34 -3.20 -0.47
C MET A 180 3.54 -1.94 -0.14
N GLY A 181 3.13 -1.21 -1.16
CA GLY A 181 2.29 -0.04 -0.94
C GLY A 181 1.29 0.23 -2.05
N LEU A 182 0.20 0.88 -1.64
CA LEU A 182 -0.93 1.28 -2.47
C LEU A 182 -1.14 2.79 -2.30
N GLN A 183 -1.11 3.55 -3.40
CA GLN A 183 -1.31 5.01 -3.38
C GLN A 183 -2.79 5.38 -3.19
N PHE A 184 -3.68 4.50 -3.54
CA PHE A 184 -5.13 4.66 -3.42
C PHE A 184 -5.63 4.17 -2.06
N HIS A 185 -6.94 4.34 -1.81
CA HIS A 185 -7.61 3.92 -0.58
C HIS A 185 -8.39 2.61 -0.81
N PRO A 186 -7.81 1.44 -0.53
CA PRO A 186 -8.50 0.15 -0.69
C PRO A 186 -9.65 -0.03 0.31
N GLU A 187 -9.63 0.67 1.45
CA GLU A 187 -10.67 0.67 2.47
C GLU A 187 -11.89 1.52 2.12
N SER A 188 -11.80 2.31 1.04
CA SER A 188 -12.91 3.14 0.57
C SER A 188 -13.95 2.33 -0.21
N ILE A 189 -15.23 2.64 -0.03
CA ILE A 189 -16.34 2.07 -0.82
C ILE A 189 -16.18 2.31 -2.33
N LEU A 190 -15.39 3.29 -2.73
CA LEU A 190 -15.06 3.58 -4.12
C LEU A 190 -13.97 2.66 -4.71
N SER A 191 -13.40 1.76 -3.89
CA SER A 191 -12.52 0.65 -4.30
C SER A 191 -13.25 -0.67 -4.17
N PRO A 192 -14.04 -1.13 -5.16
CA PRO A 192 -14.93 -2.29 -4.99
C PRO A 192 -14.21 -3.59 -4.61
N GLN A 193 -12.95 -3.74 -5.05
CA GLN A 193 -12.12 -4.92 -4.76
C GLN A 193 -11.12 -4.66 -3.61
N GLY A 194 -11.21 -3.51 -2.95
CA GLY A 194 -10.26 -3.04 -1.95
C GLY A 194 -10.04 -4.00 -0.78
N PRO A 195 -11.08 -4.51 -0.10
CA PRO A 195 -10.92 -5.46 0.99
C PRO A 195 -10.19 -6.75 0.58
N ILE A 196 -10.46 -7.25 -0.63
CA ILE A 196 -9.76 -8.43 -1.17
C ILE A 196 -8.30 -8.11 -1.47
N MET A 197 -8.00 -6.91 -2.00
CA MET A 197 -6.61 -6.47 -2.21
C MET A 197 -5.85 -6.39 -0.89
N LEU A 198 -6.44 -5.81 0.16
CA LEU A 198 -5.82 -5.72 1.48
C LEU A 198 -5.45 -7.09 2.04
N SER A 199 -6.40 -8.05 2.03
CA SER A 199 -6.13 -9.41 2.48
C SER A 199 -4.98 -10.06 1.71
N ARG A 200 -5.00 -9.96 0.38
CA ARG A 200 -3.94 -10.51 -0.49
C ARG A 200 -2.59 -9.83 -0.30
N CYS A 201 -2.56 -8.52 -0.03
CA CYS A 201 -1.31 -7.82 0.31
C CYS A 201 -0.71 -8.37 1.60
N VAL A 202 -1.51 -8.57 2.65
CA VAL A 202 -1.06 -9.14 3.91
C VAL A 202 -0.56 -10.56 3.71
N GLU A 203 -1.33 -11.42 3.04
CA GLU A 203 -0.95 -12.81 2.74
C GLU A 203 0.38 -12.88 1.97
N GLN A 204 0.53 -12.07 0.92
CA GLN A 204 1.74 -12.05 0.09
C GLN A 204 2.98 -11.60 0.90
N LEU A 205 2.85 -10.55 1.71
CA LEU A 205 3.94 -10.05 2.55
C LEU A 205 4.38 -11.09 3.60
N LEU A 206 3.43 -11.76 4.24
CA LEU A 206 3.72 -12.81 5.23
C LEU A 206 4.33 -14.05 4.60
N ASP A 207 3.88 -14.44 3.42
CA ASP A 207 4.45 -15.57 2.67
C ASP A 207 5.90 -15.31 2.26
N ASN A 208 6.22 -14.07 1.88
CA ASN A 208 7.58 -13.68 1.54
C ASN A 208 8.49 -13.68 2.78
N ALA A 209 8.04 -13.11 3.91
CA ALA A 209 8.78 -13.12 5.16
C ALA A 209 9.12 -14.54 5.63
N ASN A 210 8.17 -15.48 5.51
CA ASN A 210 8.38 -16.88 5.89
C ASN A 210 9.42 -17.58 5.00
N LYS A 211 9.56 -17.19 3.74
CA LYS A 211 10.58 -17.75 2.82
C LYS A 211 11.98 -17.27 3.16
N GLU A 212 12.14 -15.99 3.56
CA GLU A 212 13.44 -15.44 3.95
C GLU A 212 13.93 -15.97 5.31
N GLY A 213 13.01 -16.22 6.27
CA GLY A 213 13.35 -16.78 7.59
C GLY A 213 13.82 -18.25 7.58
N THR A 214 13.83 -18.91 6.43
CA THR A 214 14.21 -20.32 6.25
C THR A 214 15.63 -20.51 5.69
N HIS A 215 16.42 -19.44 5.59
CA HIS A 215 17.83 -19.47 5.11
C HIS A 215 18.87 -19.16 6.24
#